data_18937aa6de3075d0b9f9a44188ae95d6
#
_entry.id   18937aa6de3075d0b9f9a44188ae95d6
#
_cell.length_a   1.000
_cell.length_b   1.000
_cell.length_c   1.000
_cell.angle_alpha   90.00
_cell.angle_beta   90.00
_cell.angle_gamma   90.00
#
_symmetry.space_group_name_H-M   'P 1'
#
loop_
_entity.id
_entity.type
_entity.pdbx_description
1 polymer ?
#
loop_
_entity_poly.entity_id
_entity_poly.type
_entity_poly.pdbx_seq_one_letter_code
_entity_poly.pdbx_strand_id
1 'polypeptide(L)'
;MFGGRALTWFVVVGAAACVLAASCTGTTAATGISSSSAKVSTTKPTPPSETSHSSATPTPQKIPRVFDPKHFETGGSDVNPWVPMTPGVQIIRKGTVFIGGRTVPHLTVTTITDVTKKINGVQALLVLDQDIDGGQVSEQAVDYLAEDVGGHVWYLGSYTEAYERGQFLNAQDAWLAGVNGAIAGLWFPGDPQPGTQPFSQVQVPGVERSAALVVQVGQRKCVPFDCFKDVVVLQEAGSENKYWAPGVGQILTEPLSGAAQEIEQLINVKELSTSALAELSAEALKLDQHAGQTVPSVFAASNPAVRVR
;
A
#
# COMPACT_ATOMS: atom_id res chain seq x y z
N MET A 1 -20.17 8.21 35.90
CA MET A 1 -19.67 6.88 35.56
C MET A 1 -20.33 6.47 34.25
N PHE A 2 -19.71 6.78 33.13
CA PHE A 2 -20.15 6.29 31.83
C PHE A 2 -18.91 5.64 31.20
N GLY A 3 -19.00 4.31 31.08
CA GLY A 3 -17.95 3.52 30.43
C GLY A 3 -18.03 3.71 28.93
N GLY A 4 -17.10 4.46 28.38
CA GLY A 4 -16.89 4.54 26.96
C GLY A 4 -16.26 3.22 26.48
N ARG A 5 -16.96 2.51 25.62
CA ARG A 5 -16.39 1.42 24.81
C ARG A 5 -15.56 2.06 23.70
N ALA A 6 -14.26 2.03 23.84
CA ALA A 6 -13.34 2.28 22.73
C ALA A 6 -13.58 1.18 21.69
N LEU A 7 -14.14 1.53 20.55
CA LEU A 7 -14.18 0.67 19.37
C LEU A 7 -12.82 0.85 18.69
N THR A 8 -11.89 0.01 19.06
CA THR A 8 -10.57 -0.06 18.44
C THR A 8 -10.75 -0.78 17.11
N TRP A 9 -10.67 -0.07 16.02
CA TRP A 9 -10.50 -0.64 14.69
C TRP A 9 -9.04 -1.06 14.55
N PHE A 10 -8.73 -2.22 15.11
CA PHE A 10 -7.49 -2.91 14.82
C PHE A 10 -7.64 -3.58 13.47
N VAL A 11 -6.59 -3.52 12.66
CA VAL A 11 -6.29 -4.62 11.74
C VAL A 11 -6.32 -5.88 12.60
N VAL A 12 -7.42 -6.65 12.51
CA VAL A 12 -7.62 -7.84 13.31
C VAL A 12 -6.67 -8.91 12.82
N VAL A 13 -5.53 -9.05 13.49
CA VAL A 13 -4.75 -10.28 13.44
C VAL A 13 -5.56 -11.33 14.18
N GLY A 14 -6.33 -12.13 13.44
CA GLY A 14 -7.09 -13.23 13.97
C GLY A 14 -6.19 -14.34 14.48
N ALA A 15 -6.11 -14.53 15.78
CA ALA A 15 -5.57 -15.74 16.38
C ALA A 15 -6.54 -16.90 16.09
N ALA A 16 -6.14 -17.82 15.22
CA ALA A 16 -6.88 -19.04 14.92
C ALA A 16 -6.75 -20.02 16.09
N ALA A 17 -7.86 -20.28 16.79
CA ALA A 17 -7.99 -21.42 17.67
C ALA A 17 -8.32 -22.67 16.84
N CYS A 18 -7.45 -23.67 16.89
CA CYS A 18 -7.67 -25.00 16.33
C CYS A 18 -8.86 -25.70 16.99
N VAL A 19 -9.82 -26.14 16.18
CA VAL A 19 -10.74 -27.23 16.56
C VAL A 19 -10.63 -28.36 15.54
N LEU A 20 -10.16 -29.51 16.02
CA LEU A 20 -10.11 -30.79 15.34
C LEU A 20 -11.50 -31.42 15.21
N ALA A 21 -11.88 -31.90 14.04
CA ALA A 21 -12.80 -33.04 13.92
C ALA A 21 -12.71 -33.71 12.54
N ALA A 22 -12.13 -34.91 12.56
CA ALA A 22 -12.56 -36.22 12.05
C ALA A 22 -13.11 -36.36 10.61
N SER A 23 -12.32 -37.09 9.85
CA SER A 23 -12.58 -38.24 8.96
C SER A 23 -13.96 -38.48 8.33
N CYS A 24 -13.98 -38.62 6.98
CA CYS A 24 -14.66 -39.76 6.33
C CYS A 24 -14.02 -40.07 4.98
N THR A 25 -13.69 -41.32 4.80
CA THR A 25 -13.13 -42.02 3.65
C THR A 25 -14.17 -42.23 2.54
N GLY A 26 -13.75 -42.16 1.30
CA GLY A 26 -14.55 -42.56 0.14
C GLY A 26 -13.67 -42.88 -1.07
N THR A 27 -13.43 -44.14 -1.32
CA THR A 27 -12.73 -44.74 -2.45
C THR A 27 -13.65 -44.91 -3.64
N THR A 28 -13.20 -44.66 -4.89
CA THR A 28 -13.48 -45.41 -6.13
C THR A 28 -12.82 -44.70 -7.31
N ALA A 29 -11.95 -45.34 -7.95
CA ALA A 29 -11.86 -46.28 -9.07
C ALA A 29 -11.51 -45.55 -10.39
N ALA A 30 -10.40 -46.02 -10.93
CA ALA A 30 -9.78 -45.63 -12.18
C ALA A 30 -10.54 -46.17 -13.40
N THR A 31 -10.50 -45.46 -14.51
CA THR A 31 -10.61 -46.02 -15.85
C THR A 31 -9.59 -45.37 -16.79
N GLY A 32 -8.67 -46.20 -17.27
CA GLY A 32 -7.66 -45.81 -18.23
C GLY A 32 -8.20 -45.82 -19.66
N ILE A 33 -7.66 -44.97 -20.51
CA ILE A 33 -7.72 -45.13 -21.97
C ILE A 33 -6.32 -44.90 -22.55
N SER A 34 -5.95 -45.81 -23.42
CA SER A 34 -4.66 -46.08 -23.99
C SER A 34 -4.30 -45.18 -25.18
N SER A 35 -3.05 -44.91 -25.29
CA SER A 35 -2.15 -44.38 -26.30
C SER A 35 -2.47 -44.57 -27.76
N SER A 36 -2.06 -43.60 -28.58
CA SER A 36 -1.54 -43.84 -29.94
C SER A 36 -0.37 -42.89 -30.23
N SER A 37 0.79 -43.46 -30.45
CA SER A 37 2.03 -42.78 -30.83
C SER A 37 2.10 -42.56 -32.33
N ALA A 38 2.30 -41.33 -32.78
CA ALA A 38 2.76 -41.02 -34.12
C ALA A 38 4.19 -40.49 -34.08
N LYS A 39 5.13 -41.20 -34.74
CA LYS A 39 6.51 -40.76 -34.96
C LYS A 39 6.54 -39.69 -36.03
N VAL A 40 7.09 -38.53 -35.75
CA VAL A 40 7.50 -37.53 -36.72
C VAL A 40 9.01 -37.34 -36.64
N SER A 41 9.61 -37.46 -37.82
CA SER A 41 11.06 -37.39 -38.06
C SER A 41 11.54 -35.95 -37.94
N THR A 42 12.52 -35.67 -37.10
CA THR A 42 13.09 -34.36 -36.89
C THR A 42 14.39 -34.16 -37.67
N THR A 43 14.41 -33.20 -38.59
CA THR A 43 15.64 -32.62 -39.12
C THR A 43 16.10 -31.50 -38.19
N LYS A 44 17.35 -31.58 -37.75
CA LYS A 44 18.02 -30.71 -36.81
C LYS A 44 18.47 -29.42 -37.53
N PRO A 45 18.06 -28.20 -37.09
CA PRO A 45 18.71 -26.96 -37.52
C PRO A 45 19.92 -26.66 -36.64
N THR A 46 20.99 -26.16 -37.27
CA THR A 46 22.22 -25.67 -36.65
C THR A 46 21.94 -24.41 -35.81
N PRO A 47 22.45 -24.29 -34.56
CA PRO A 47 22.24 -23.14 -33.75
C PRO A 47 23.08 -21.95 -34.21
N PRO A 48 22.54 -20.68 -34.13
CA PRO A 48 23.35 -19.49 -34.34
C PRO A 48 24.26 -19.27 -33.12
N SER A 49 25.46 -18.74 -33.41
CA SER A 49 26.47 -18.36 -32.39
C SER A 49 25.87 -17.43 -31.33
N GLU A 50 25.94 -17.86 -30.10
CA GLU A 50 25.60 -17.04 -28.93
C GLU A 50 26.70 -15.99 -28.70
N THR A 51 26.38 -14.73 -28.91
CA THR A 51 27.17 -13.61 -28.42
C THR A 51 26.95 -13.57 -26.88
N SER A 52 27.99 -13.91 -26.13
CA SER A 52 27.98 -13.85 -24.67
C SER A 52 27.84 -12.40 -24.21
N HIS A 53 26.63 -11.95 -23.94
CA HIS A 53 26.42 -10.81 -23.08
C HIS A 53 26.68 -11.26 -21.64
N SER A 54 27.79 -10.79 -21.09
CA SER A 54 28.10 -10.91 -19.66
C SER A 54 27.02 -10.14 -18.88
N SER A 55 25.98 -10.83 -18.49
CA SER A 55 25.01 -10.34 -17.54
C SER A 55 25.68 -10.36 -16.16
N ALA A 56 26.26 -9.22 -15.77
CA ALA A 56 26.58 -9.01 -14.36
C ALA A 56 25.27 -9.18 -13.58
N THR A 57 25.19 -10.18 -12.72
CA THR A 57 24.08 -10.35 -11.79
C THR A 57 24.05 -9.09 -10.92
N PRO A 58 22.97 -8.31 -10.92
CA PRO A 58 22.90 -7.13 -10.05
C PRO A 58 23.07 -7.59 -8.60
N THR A 59 23.99 -6.97 -7.88
CA THR A 59 24.14 -7.18 -6.45
C THR A 59 22.86 -6.68 -5.79
N PRO A 60 22.15 -7.50 -5.00
CA PRO A 60 20.92 -7.07 -4.35
C PRO A 60 21.18 -5.78 -3.55
N GLN A 61 20.47 -4.72 -3.88
CA GLN A 61 20.56 -3.46 -3.16
C GLN A 61 20.02 -3.71 -1.75
N LYS A 62 20.79 -3.35 -0.74
CA LYS A 62 20.38 -3.53 0.65
C LYS A 62 19.25 -2.55 0.97
N ILE A 63 18.08 -3.04 1.33
CA ILE A 63 16.95 -2.20 1.78
C ILE A 63 17.42 -1.33 2.96
N PRO A 64 17.30 0.02 2.87
CA PRO A 64 17.69 0.88 3.96
C PRO A 64 16.78 0.64 5.17
N ARG A 65 17.37 0.50 6.34
CA ARG A 65 16.65 0.25 7.59
C ARG A 65 16.56 1.48 8.48
N VAL A 66 17.30 2.53 8.11
CA VAL A 66 17.41 3.75 8.89
C VAL A 66 17.10 4.93 7.98
N PHE A 67 16.12 5.70 8.39
CA PHE A 67 15.80 6.97 7.76
C PHE A 67 16.92 7.98 7.98
N ASP A 68 17.42 8.59 6.90
CA ASP A 68 18.40 9.69 6.95
C ASP A 68 17.89 10.86 6.07
N PRO A 69 17.54 12.01 6.67
CA PRO A 69 17.07 13.19 5.91
C PRO A 69 18.06 13.69 4.84
N LYS A 70 19.34 13.35 4.94
CA LYS A 70 20.37 13.76 3.98
C LYS A 70 20.22 13.07 2.61
N HIS A 71 19.46 11.99 2.55
CA HIS A 71 19.21 11.29 1.29
C HIS A 71 18.04 11.88 0.49
N PHE A 72 17.44 12.97 0.97
CA PHE A 72 16.33 13.64 0.28
C PHE A 72 16.83 14.96 -0.34
N GLU A 73 16.89 15.00 -1.64
CA GLU A 73 17.18 16.23 -2.37
C GLU A 73 15.88 16.97 -2.70
N THR A 74 15.97 18.32 -2.73
CA THR A 74 14.86 19.15 -3.17
C THR A 74 14.73 19.03 -4.68
N GLY A 75 13.64 18.44 -5.15
CA GLY A 75 13.31 18.32 -6.56
C GLY A 75 13.61 16.96 -7.20
N GLY A 76 13.56 15.88 -6.42
CA GLY A 76 13.62 14.53 -6.97
C GLY A 76 12.52 14.30 -8.02
N SER A 77 12.92 13.80 -9.19
CA SER A 77 11.98 13.26 -10.17
C SER A 77 11.45 11.93 -9.64
N ASP A 78 10.17 11.60 -9.89
CA ASP A 78 9.60 10.29 -9.61
C ASP A 78 10.52 9.18 -10.15
N VAL A 79 11.23 8.53 -9.25
CA VAL A 79 12.20 7.48 -9.58
C VAL A 79 11.61 6.10 -9.29
N ASN A 80 10.72 6.01 -8.28
CA ASN A 80 10.05 4.75 -7.93
C ASN A 80 8.88 4.48 -8.88
N PRO A 81 9.00 3.51 -9.80
CA PRO A 81 7.95 3.26 -10.77
C PRO A 81 6.68 2.65 -10.16
N TRP A 82 6.76 1.99 -9.00
CA TRP A 82 5.62 1.33 -8.37
C TRP A 82 4.83 2.23 -7.43
N VAL A 83 5.39 3.37 -7.04
CA VAL A 83 4.69 4.36 -6.19
C VAL A 83 4.77 5.72 -6.88
N PRO A 84 3.98 5.95 -7.94
CA PRO A 84 3.98 7.24 -8.62
C PRO A 84 3.46 8.32 -7.67
N MET A 85 4.22 9.42 -7.56
CA MET A 85 3.91 10.55 -6.69
C MET A 85 3.59 11.82 -7.49
N THR A 86 3.07 11.67 -8.71
CA THR A 86 2.73 12.78 -9.60
C THR A 86 1.43 13.46 -9.15
N PRO A 87 1.45 14.76 -8.76
CA PRO A 87 0.25 15.48 -8.36
C PRO A 87 -0.82 15.49 -9.46
N GLY A 88 -2.06 15.29 -9.06
CA GLY A 88 -3.22 15.25 -9.97
C GLY A 88 -3.61 13.84 -10.41
N VAL A 89 -2.85 12.82 -10.09
CA VAL A 89 -3.25 11.43 -10.30
C VAL A 89 -4.22 11.00 -9.20
N GLN A 90 -5.33 10.37 -9.59
CA GLN A 90 -6.27 9.74 -8.68
C GLN A 90 -6.45 8.26 -9.04
N ILE A 91 -6.29 7.39 -8.05
CA ILE A 91 -6.34 5.94 -8.15
C ILE A 91 -7.59 5.47 -7.43
N ILE A 92 -8.42 4.66 -8.10
CA ILE A 92 -9.70 4.19 -7.54
C ILE A 92 -9.67 2.66 -7.52
N ARG A 93 -9.77 2.10 -6.31
CA ARG A 93 -9.89 0.67 -6.05
C ARG A 93 -11.28 0.37 -5.52
N LYS A 94 -11.79 -0.81 -5.82
CA LYS A 94 -13.11 -1.27 -5.37
C LYS A 94 -13.04 -2.72 -4.96
N GLY A 95 -13.79 -3.04 -3.92
CA GLY A 95 -13.87 -4.39 -3.40
C GLY A 95 -14.88 -4.55 -2.29
N THR A 96 -14.47 -5.25 -1.26
CA THR A 96 -15.30 -5.52 -0.07
C THR A 96 -14.44 -5.50 1.19
N VAL A 97 -15.05 -5.11 2.28
CA VAL A 97 -14.49 -5.17 3.63
C VAL A 97 -15.46 -5.90 4.56
N PHE A 98 -14.95 -6.54 5.61
CA PHE A 98 -15.77 -7.24 6.60
C PHE A 98 -15.96 -6.40 7.86
N ILE A 99 -17.15 -5.84 8.02
CA ILE A 99 -17.47 -4.92 9.12
C ILE A 99 -18.72 -5.42 9.86
N GLY A 100 -18.65 -5.50 11.18
CA GLY A 100 -19.80 -5.85 12.02
C GLY A 100 -20.42 -7.23 11.71
N GLY A 101 -19.60 -8.20 11.31
CA GLY A 101 -20.04 -9.57 11.00
C GLY A 101 -20.61 -9.75 9.58
N ARG A 102 -20.45 -8.77 8.69
CA ARG A 102 -20.96 -8.82 7.32
C ARG A 102 -19.96 -8.25 6.31
N THR A 103 -20.01 -8.75 5.10
CA THR A 103 -19.26 -8.17 3.96
C THR A 103 -20.00 -6.95 3.44
N VAL A 104 -19.28 -5.82 3.29
CA VAL A 104 -19.79 -4.53 2.85
C VAL A 104 -19.03 -4.12 1.58
N PRO A 105 -19.68 -3.51 0.57
CA PRO A 105 -18.98 -2.89 -0.55
C PRO A 105 -18.00 -1.84 -0.04
N HIS A 106 -16.78 -1.86 -0.56
CA HIS A 106 -15.68 -0.97 -0.21
C HIS A 106 -15.12 -0.29 -1.46
N LEU A 107 -14.79 0.99 -1.34
CA LEU A 107 -14.17 1.79 -2.38
C LEU A 107 -13.10 2.66 -1.72
N THR A 108 -11.87 2.56 -2.21
CA THR A 108 -10.78 3.46 -1.82
C THR A 108 -10.46 4.43 -2.96
N VAL A 109 -10.32 5.70 -2.63
CA VAL A 109 -9.97 6.78 -3.55
C VAL A 109 -8.70 7.46 -3.06
N THR A 110 -7.57 7.10 -3.65
CA THR A 110 -6.26 7.70 -3.37
C THR A 110 -5.98 8.84 -4.33
N THR A 111 -5.71 10.03 -3.83
CA THR A 111 -5.39 11.22 -4.63
C THR A 111 -4.01 11.75 -4.29
N ILE A 112 -3.14 11.84 -5.29
CA ILE A 112 -1.85 12.51 -5.16
C ILE A 112 -2.07 14.01 -5.27
N THR A 113 -1.94 14.73 -4.17
CA THR A 113 -2.20 16.17 -4.11
C THR A 113 -0.99 17.00 -4.54
N ASP A 114 -1.15 18.32 -4.72
CA ASP A 114 -0.05 19.27 -4.88
C ASP A 114 0.28 20.00 -3.55
N VAL A 115 0.04 19.32 -2.42
CA VAL A 115 0.30 19.83 -1.08
C VAL A 115 1.53 19.15 -0.50
N THR A 116 2.38 19.92 0.16
CA THR A 116 3.57 19.41 0.83
C THR A 116 3.68 19.93 2.25
N LYS A 117 4.38 19.17 3.11
CA LYS A 117 4.67 19.53 4.50
C LYS A 117 6.08 19.16 4.87
N LYS A 118 6.80 20.03 5.56
CA LYS A 118 8.14 19.72 6.06
C LYS A 118 8.06 18.93 7.36
N ILE A 119 8.50 17.66 7.34
CA ILE A 119 8.49 16.74 8.48
C ILE A 119 9.90 16.20 8.70
N ASN A 120 10.42 16.30 9.91
CA ASN A 120 11.75 15.81 10.29
C ASN A 120 12.87 16.20 9.31
N GLY A 121 12.80 17.44 8.78
CA GLY A 121 13.78 17.99 7.84
C GLY A 121 13.49 17.72 6.36
N VAL A 122 12.57 16.82 6.03
CA VAL A 122 12.23 16.38 4.67
C VAL A 122 10.91 17.00 4.20
N GLN A 123 10.82 17.35 2.92
CA GLN A 123 9.59 17.80 2.28
C GLN A 123 8.78 16.57 1.86
N ALA A 124 7.70 16.30 2.59
CA ALA A 124 6.77 15.21 2.28
C ALA A 124 5.61 15.72 1.42
N LEU A 125 5.19 14.92 0.47
CA LEU A 125 3.97 15.10 -0.32
C LEU A 125 2.78 14.54 0.47
N LEU A 126 1.64 15.22 0.45
CA LEU A 126 0.40 14.75 1.03
C LEU A 126 -0.37 13.93 0.00
N VAL A 127 -0.65 12.69 0.36
CA VAL A 127 -1.58 11.82 -0.34
C VAL A 127 -2.89 11.82 0.43
N LEU A 128 -3.98 12.17 -0.24
CA LEU A 128 -5.33 12.11 0.33
C LEU A 128 -5.92 10.74 0.03
N ASP A 129 -6.26 10.00 1.07
CA ASP A 129 -6.94 8.70 0.95
C ASP A 129 -8.33 8.76 1.56
N GLN A 130 -9.31 8.14 0.89
CA GLN A 130 -10.71 8.15 1.31
C GLN A 130 -11.30 6.77 1.16
N ASP A 131 -11.79 6.21 2.26
CA ASP A 131 -12.52 4.94 2.28
C ASP A 131 -14.02 5.17 2.34
N ILE A 132 -14.74 4.44 1.50
CA ILE A 132 -16.19 4.53 1.35
C ILE A 132 -16.80 3.15 1.51
N ASP A 133 -17.40 2.93 2.68
CA ASP A 133 -18.02 1.67 3.06
C ASP A 133 -19.54 1.74 2.94
N GLY A 134 -20.11 0.81 2.15
CA GLY A 134 -21.56 0.81 1.92
C GLY A 134 -22.11 2.10 1.30
N GLY A 135 -21.25 2.88 0.62
CA GLY A 135 -21.61 4.14 -0.02
C GLY A 135 -21.52 5.37 0.90
N GLN A 136 -20.93 5.24 2.07
CA GLN A 136 -20.68 6.35 3.01
C GLN A 136 -19.18 6.44 3.30
N VAL A 137 -18.64 7.67 3.38
CA VAL A 137 -17.28 7.87 3.83
C VAL A 137 -17.14 7.33 5.24
N SER A 138 -16.26 6.36 5.42
CA SER A 138 -15.92 5.73 6.70
C SER A 138 -14.60 6.26 7.24
N GLU A 139 -13.67 6.64 6.34
CA GLU A 139 -12.36 7.14 6.68
C GLU A 139 -11.88 8.20 5.69
N GLN A 140 -11.16 9.19 6.18
CA GLN A 140 -10.34 10.11 5.38
C GLN A 140 -8.98 10.26 6.02
N ALA A 141 -7.94 10.14 5.22
CA ALA A 141 -6.58 10.25 5.69
C ALA A 141 -5.73 11.19 4.83
N VAL A 142 -4.72 11.79 5.45
CA VAL A 142 -3.57 12.37 4.77
C VAL A 142 -2.33 11.62 5.19
N ASP A 143 -1.69 11.00 4.20
CA ASP A 143 -0.42 10.31 4.35
C ASP A 143 0.71 11.19 3.84
N TYR A 144 1.80 11.25 4.61
CA TYR A 144 2.95 12.09 4.30
C TYR A 144 4.07 11.22 3.76
N LEU A 145 4.24 11.22 2.44
CA LEU A 145 5.22 10.40 1.73
C LEU A 145 6.37 11.27 1.17
N ALA A 146 7.56 10.71 1.15
CA ALA A 146 8.70 11.32 0.47
C ALA A 146 9.58 10.26 -0.18
N GLU A 147 10.14 10.57 -1.35
CA GLU A 147 11.06 9.71 -2.07
C GLU A 147 12.50 10.18 -1.86
N ASP A 148 13.41 9.25 -1.55
CA ASP A 148 14.84 9.54 -1.46
C ASP A 148 15.56 9.36 -2.80
N VAL A 149 16.83 9.77 -2.86
CA VAL A 149 17.66 9.67 -4.09
C VAL A 149 17.91 8.24 -4.56
N GLY A 150 17.61 7.25 -3.73
CA GLY A 150 17.66 5.82 -4.08
C GLY A 150 16.34 5.27 -4.61
N GLY A 151 15.32 6.11 -4.77
CA GLY A 151 13.97 5.71 -5.17
C GLY A 151 13.18 5.01 -4.07
N HIS A 152 13.64 5.07 -2.81
CA HIS A 152 12.88 4.52 -1.69
C HIS A 152 11.81 5.52 -1.28
N VAL A 153 10.57 5.06 -1.19
CA VAL A 153 9.47 5.87 -0.68
C VAL A 153 9.33 5.66 0.82
N TRP A 154 9.35 6.74 1.56
CA TRP A 154 9.30 6.77 3.01
C TRP A 154 7.99 7.34 3.51
N TYR A 155 7.47 6.74 4.59
CA TYR A 155 6.27 7.16 5.29
C TYR A 155 6.67 8.00 6.50
N LEU A 156 6.37 9.29 6.44
CA LEU A 156 6.80 10.26 7.44
C LEU A 156 5.69 10.60 8.44
N GLY A 157 4.49 10.11 8.23
CA GLY A 157 3.38 10.37 9.13
C GLY A 157 2.04 10.12 8.49
N SER A 158 1.02 10.07 9.32
CA SER A 158 -0.38 9.99 8.94
C SER A 158 -1.26 10.80 9.89
N TYR A 159 -2.38 11.25 9.35
CA TYR A 159 -3.52 11.69 10.14
C TYR A 159 -4.79 11.14 9.51
N THR A 160 -5.47 10.30 10.25
CA THR A 160 -6.64 9.55 9.80
C THR A 160 -7.86 9.90 10.65
N GLU A 161 -8.95 10.29 10.00
CA GLU A 161 -10.25 10.55 10.62
C GLU A 161 -11.24 9.43 10.30
N ALA A 162 -11.84 8.86 11.33
CA ALA A 162 -12.97 7.94 11.18
C ALA A 162 -14.29 8.70 11.20
N TYR A 163 -15.24 8.22 10.39
CA TYR A 163 -16.58 8.79 10.27
C TYR A 163 -17.67 7.74 10.52
N GLU A 164 -18.74 8.15 11.15
CA GLU A 164 -19.96 7.35 11.22
C GLU A 164 -21.16 8.21 10.82
N ARG A 165 -21.90 7.74 9.80
CA ARG A 165 -23.08 8.47 9.26
C ARG A 165 -22.77 9.91 8.84
N GLY A 166 -21.58 10.11 8.26
CA GLY A 166 -21.12 11.42 7.79
C GLY A 166 -20.67 12.38 8.89
N GLN A 167 -20.51 11.91 10.12
CA GLN A 167 -20.02 12.72 11.24
C GLN A 167 -18.65 12.22 11.69
N PHE A 168 -17.73 13.14 11.96
CA PHE A 168 -16.45 12.84 12.56
C PHE A 168 -16.64 12.09 13.89
N LEU A 169 -15.99 10.94 14.01
CA LEU A 169 -16.06 10.09 15.19
C LEU A 169 -14.83 10.28 16.08
N ASN A 170 -13.66 10.09 15.52
CA ASN A 170 -12.37 10.26 16.19
C ASN A 170 -11.23 10.41 15.18
N ALA A 171 -10.05 10.81 15.66
CA ALA A 171 -8.81 10.71 14.92
C ALA A 171 -8.13 9.38 15.26
N GLN A 172 -7.70 8.66 14.23
CA GLN A 172 -6.92 7.43 14.33
C GLN A 172 -5.52 7.69 13.74
N ASP A 173 -4.60 6.79 13.94
CA ASP A 173 -3.27 6.76 13.32
C ASP A 173 -2.59 8.13 13.09
N ALA A 174 -2.63 8.95 14.14
CA ALA A 174 -2.13 10.32 14.11
C ALA A 174 -0.69 10.37 14.60
N TRP A 175 0.28 10.46 13.68
CA TRP A 175 1.70 10.52 14.02
C TRP A 175 2.52 11.29 12.98
N LEU A 176 3.68 11.81 13.40
CA LEU A 176 4.69 12.42 12.53
C LEU A 176 6.08 11.94 12.94
N ALA A 177 6.92 11.62 11.97
CA ALA A 177 8.31 11.26 12.20
C ALA A 177 9.07 12.38 12.92
N GLY A 178 9.82 12.03 13.96
CA GLY A 178 10.55 12.96 14.83
C GLY A 178 9.71 13.51 15.98
N VAL A 179 8.42 13.17 16.09
CA VAL A 179 7.55 13.59 17.19
C VAL A 179 7.26 12.39 18.10
N ASN A 180 7.34 12.59 19.42
CA ASN A 180 7.04 11.57 20.44
C ASN A 180 7.78 10.23 20.24
N GLY A 181 8.98 10.26 19.62
CA GLY A 181 9.78 9.08 19.36
C GLY A 181 9.37 8.26 18.13
N ALA A 182 8.41 8.74 17.33
CA ALA A 182 8.06 8.14 16.05
C ALA A 182 9.21 8.32 15.04
N ILE A 183 9.44 7.29 14.23
CA ILE A 183 10.49 7.26 13.20
C ILE A 183 9.82 6.99 11.85
N ALA A 184 10.31 7.66 10.79
CA ALA A 184 9.84 7.38 9.44
C ALA A 184 10.02 5.91 9.08
N GLY A 185 9.01 5.31 8.51
CA GLY A 185 9.04 3.94 8.00
C GLY A 185 9.34 3.90 6.51
N LEU A 186 9.81 2.77 6.02
CA LEU A 186 9.96 2.54 4.59
C LEU A 186 8.61 2.08 4.03
N TRP A 187 7.98 2.91 3.19
CA TRP A 187 6.73 2.57 2.54
C TRP A 187 6.93 1.56 1.41
N PHE A 188 7.92 1.84 0.54
CA PHE A 188 8.24 0.97 -0.60
C PHE A 188 9.73 1.07 -0.97
N PRO A 189 10.43 -0.04 -1.20
CA PRO A 189 11.85 -0.02 -1.60
C PRO A 189 12.03 0.45 -3.05
N GLY A 190 13.14 1.17 -3.34
CA GLY A 190 13.48 1.63 -4.69
C GLY A 190 13.87 0.49 -5.64
N ASP A 191 14.49 -0.55 -5.09
CA ASP A 191 14.85 -1.78 -5.83
C ASP A 191 14.27 -3.00 -5.07
N PRO A 192 12.97 -3.32 -5.28
CA PRO A 192 12.33 -4.41 -4.57
C PRO A 192 12.90 -5.77 -4.99
N GLN A 193 13.44 -6.52 -4.02
CA GLN A 193 13.99 -7.87 -4.23
C GLN A 193 13.28 -8.88 -3.31
N PRO A 194 12.79 -10.01 -3.85
CA PRO A 194 12.13 -11.03 -3.06
C PRO A 194 13.10 -11.72 -2.11
N GLY A 195 12.59 -12.23 -0.99
CA GLY A 195 13.38 -12.95 -0.01
C GLY A 195 14.24 -12.07 0.90
N THR A 196 14.09 -10.74 0.84
CA THR A 196 14.68 -9.82 1.79
C THR A 196 13.98 -9.93 3.15
N GLN A 197 14.65 -9.46 4.20
CA GLN A 197 13.99 -9.42 5.51
C GLN A 197 12.89 -8.35 5.53
N PRO A 198 11.81 -8.54 6.30
CA PRO A 198 10.76 -7.53 6.44
C PRO A 198 11.33 -6.16 6.81
N PHE A 199 10.73 -5.11 6.26
CA PHE A 199 11.00 -3.72 6.60
C PHE A 199 9.80 -3.12 7.31
N SER A 200 10.05 -2.15 8.21
CA SER A 200 8.98 -1.49 8.96
C SER A 200 8.42 -0.31 8.18
N GLN A 201 7.12 -0.32 7.93
CA GLN A 201 6.40 0.80 7.31
C GLN A 201 5.94 1.83 8.34
N VAL A 202 5.60 1.40 9.56
CA VAL A 202 5.22 2.26 10.67
C VAL A 202 6.06 1.94 11.90
N GLN A 203 6.66 2.96 12.52
CA GLN A 203 7.51 2.83 13.70
C GLN A 203 7.15 3.89 14.73
N VAL A 204 6.03 3.69 15.42
CA VAL A 204 5.51 4.59 16.45
C VAL A 204 5.56 3.90 17.81
N PRO A 205 6.15 4.49 18.86
CA PRO A 205 6.17 3.90 20.20
C PRO A 205 4.75 3.65 20.72
N GLY A 206 4.49 2.43 21.20
CA GLY A 206 3.19 2.04 21.75
C GLY A 206 2.13 1.69 20.70
N VAL A 207 2.45 1.82 19.41
CA VAL A 207 1.61 1.36 18.30
C VAL A 207 2.19 0.07 17.73
N GLU A 208 1.32 -0.83 17.27
CA GLU A 208 1.79 -2.04 16.58
C GLU A 208 2.58 -1.67 15.32
N ARG A 209 3.71 -2.35 15.14
CA ARG A 209 4.56 -2.08 13.99
C ARG A 209 3.96 -2.71 12.75
N SER A 210 3.62 -1.91 11.76
CA SER A 210 3.37 -2.42 10.41
C SER A 210 4.69 -2.76 9.73
N ALA A 211 4.76 -3.95 9.17
CA ALA A 211 5.95 -4.42 8.44
C ALA A 211 5.52 -5.09 7.13
N ALA A 212 6.32 -4.87 6.10
CA ALA A 212 6.11 -5.48 4.79
C ALA A 212 7.32 -6.34 4.38
N LEU A 213 7.06 -7.33 3.55
CA LEU A 213 8.05 -8.21 2.94
C LEU A 213 7.82 -8.27 1.43
N VAL A 214 8.85 -8.04 0.63
CA VAL A 214 8.78 -8.32 -0.81
C VAL A 214 8.76 -9.84 -1.00
N VAL A 215 7.65 -10.38 -1.47
CA VAL A 215 7.50 -11.84 -1.68
C VAL A 215 7.67 -12.25 -3.13
N GLN A 216 7.31 -11.37 -4.08
CA GLN A 216 7.46 -11.64 -5.50
C GLN A 216 7.74 -10.33 -6.29
N VAL A 217 8.47 -10.46 -7.40
CA VAL A 217 8.71 -9.39 -8.38
C VAL A 217 8.50 -9.92 -9.80
N GLY A 218 8.32 -9.02 -10.76
CA GLY A 218 8.19 -9.38 -12.18
C GLY A 218 6.91 -10.17 -12.50
N GLN A 219 5.88 -10.06 -11.67
CA GLN A 219 4.63 -10.80 -11.85
C GLN A 219 3.77 -10.18 -12.96
N ARG A 220 2.85 -10.99 -13.48
CA ARG A 220 1.75 -10.51 -14.33
C ARG A 220 0.45 -10.62 -13.54
N LYS A 221 -0.29 -9.54 -13.47
CA LYS A 221 -1.59 -9.51 -12.78
C LYS A 221 -2.59 -8.71 -13.58
N CYS A 222 -3.79 -9.28 -13.76
CA CYS A 222 -4.93 -8.57 -14.35
C CYS A 222 -5.93 -8.19 -13.25
N VAL A 223 -6.46 -6.99 -13.34
CA VAL A 223 -7.54 -6.44 -12.52
C VAL A 223 -8.60 -5.84 -13.45
N PRO A 224 -9.76 -5.41 -12.98
CA PRO A 224 -10.80 -4.87 -13.86
C PRO A 224 -10.37 -3.71 -14.75
N PHE A 225 -9.38 -2.91 -14.31
CA PHE A 225 -8.86 -1.79 -15.08
C PHE A 225 -7.98 -2.22 -16.26
N ASP A 226 -6.99 -3.10 -16.02
CA ASP A 226 -6.05 -3.57 -17.07
C ASP A 226 -5.25 -4.80 -16.60
N CYS A 227 -4.36 -5.30 -17.48
CA CYS A 227 -3.38 -6.34 -17.20
C CYS A 227 -1.97 -5.75 -17.15
N PHE A 228 -1.31 -5.91 -16.03
CA PHE A 228 0.01 -5.36 -15.75
C PHE A 228 1.12 -6.40 -15.81
N LYS A 229 2.34 -5.96 -16.13
CA LYS A 229 3.60 -6.71 -16.05
C LYS A 229 4.49 -6.06 -14.99
N ASP A 230 5.56 -6.77 -14.63
CA ASP A 230 6.56 -6.29 -13.68
C ASP A 230 5.97 -5.88 -12.33
N VAL A 231 4.88 -6.56 -11.95
CA VAL A 231 4.17 -6.35 -10.70
C VAL A 231 5.01 -6.86 -9.54
N VAL A 232 5.13 -6.05 -8.50
CA VAL A 232 5.74 -6.39 -7.21
C VAL A 232 4.64 -6.78 -6.23
N VAL A 233 4.87 -7.83 -5.45
CA VAL A 233 3.96 -8.26 -4.38
C VAL A 233 4.62 -8.03 -3.03
N LEU A 234 3.99 -7.20 -2.23
CA LEU A 234 4.31 -7.00 -0.82
C LEU A 234 3.34 -7.83 0.04
N GLN A 235 3.87 -8.58 0.98
CA GLN A 235 3.09 -9.18 2.05
C GLN A 235 3.16 -8.22 3.26
N GLU A 236 2.01 -7.71 3.69
CA GLU A 236 1.91 -6.77 4.79
C GLU A 236 1.34 -7.42 6.04
N ALA A 237 1.95 -7.13 7.18
CA ALA A 237 1.59 -7.64 8.52
C ALA A 237 1.36 -9.17 8.59
N GLY A 238 1.81 -9.94 7.59
CA GLY A 238 1.57 -11.38 7.48
C GLY A 238 0.10 -11.76 7.22
N SER A 239 -0.77 -10.81 6.89
CA SER A 239 -2.20 -11.01 6.72
C SER A 239 -2.70 -10.89 5.29
N GLU A 240 -2.03 -10.08 4.47
CA GLU A 240 -2.46 -9.78 3.10
C GLU A 240 -1.30 -9.59 2.13
N ASN A 241 -1.58 -9.76 0.84
CA ASN A 241 -0.71 -9.39 -0.25
C ASN A 241 -1.23 -8.15 -0.96
N LYS A 242 -0.36 -7.15 -1.13
CA LYS A 242 -0.59 -5.97 -1.95
C LYS A 242 0.24 -6.03 -3.22
N TYR A 243 -0.41 -5.83 -4.34
CA TYR A 243 0.18 -5.91 -5.69
C TYR A 243 0.39 -4.51 -6.23
N TRP A 244 1.61 -4.20 -6.64
CA TRP A 244 2.02 -2.88 -7.10
C TRP A 244 2.48 -2.94 -8.55
N ALA A 245 1.87 -2.15 -9.41
CA ALA A 245 2.19 -2.10 -10.84
C ALA A 245 2.94 -0.81 -11.21
N PRO A 246 3.95 -0.90 -12.10
CA PRO A 246 4.67 0.28 -12.56
C PRO A 246 3.74 1.33 -13.20
N GLY A 247 3.96 2.60 -12.87
CA GLY A 247 3.23 3.75 -13.38
C GLY A 247 1.83 3.95 -12.80
N VAL A 248 1.36 3.03 -11.94
CA VAL A 248 -0.01 3.07 -11.43
C VAL A 248 -0.07 3.04 -9.89
N GLY A 249 0.82 2.26 -9.25
CA GLY A 249 0.75 2.04 -7.81
C GLY A 249 0.07 0.72 -7.44
N GLN A 250 -0.61 0.71 -6.30
CA GLN A 250 -1.31 -0.48 -5.79
C GLN A 250 -2.54 -0.80 -6.65
N ILE A 251 -2.57 -2.03 -7.19
CA ILE A 251 -3.63 -2.50 -8.09
C ILE A 251 -4.56 -3.54 -7.46
N LEU A 252 -4.14 -4.17 -6.37
CA LEU A 252 -4.89 -5.25 -5.75
C LEU A 252 -4.45 -5.45 -4.31
N THR A 253 -5.42 -5.72 -3.43
CA THR A 253 -5.24 -6.29 -2.08
C THR A 253 -5.93 -7.65 -2.04
N GLU A 254 -5.20 -8.69 -1.63
CA GLU A 254 -5.74 -10.05 -1.43
C GLU A 254 -5.36 -10.56 -0.04
N PRO A 255 -6.31 -11.05 0.78
CA PRO A 255 -5.99 -11.66 2.06
C PRO A 255 -5.26 -12.99 1.86
N LEU A 256 -4.35 -13.33 2.77
CA LEU A 256 -3.65 -14.62 2.78
C LEU A 256 -4.54 -15.78 3.22
N SER A 257 -5.50 -15.51 4.11
CA SER A 257 -6.45 -16.51 4.60
C SER A 257 -7.68 -15.84 5.23
N GLY A 258 -8.84 -16.52 5.10
CA GLY A 258 -10.09 -16.09 5.72
C GLY A 258 -10.91 -15.14 4.86
N ALA A 259 -12.25 -15.16 5.08
CA ALA A 259 -13.21 -14.34 4.34
C ALA A 259 -13.47 -12.97 5.01
N ALA A 260 -12.81 -12.68 6.13
CA ALA A 260 -13.09 -11.52 6.99
C ALA A 260 -12.07 -10.40 6.81
N GLN A 261 -11.59 -10.19 5.59
CA GLN A 261 -10.56 -9.21 5.32
C GLN A 261 -10.94 -8.37 4.10
N GLU A 262 -10.23 -7.28 3.93
CA GLU A 262 -10.35 -6.41 2.79
C GLU A 262 -9.88 -7.09 1.49
N ILE A 263 -10.64 -6.90 0.45
CA ILE A 263 -10.28 -7.25 -0.93
C ILE A 263 -10.54 -6.02 -1.78
N GLU A 264 -9.53 -5.56 -2.49
CA GLU A 264 -9.64 -4.41 -3.38
C GLU A 264 -9.00 -4.69 -4.73
N GLN A 265 -9.57 -4.15 -5.78
CA GLN A 265 -9.04 -4.20 -7.13
C GLN A 265 -9.11 -2.83 -7.80
N LEU A 266 -8.06 -2.47 -8.52
CA LEU A 266 -8.03 -1.25 -9.32
C LEU A 266 -9.13 -1.29 -10.40
N ILE A 267 -9.94 -0.24 -10.40
CA ILE A 267 -11.02 -0.07 -11.38
C ILE A 267 -10.85 1.17 -12.26
N ASN A 268 -10.04 2.16 -11.80
CA ASN A 268 -9.82 3.38 -12.58
C ASN A 268 -8.55 4.12 -12.11
N VAL A 269 -7.89 4.79 -13.06
CA VAL A 269 -6.85 5.80 -12.82
C VAL A 269 -7.24 7.04 -13.61
N LYS A 270 -7.22 8.20 -12.97
CA LYS A 270 -7.62 9.47 -13.56
C LYS A 270 -6.52 10.50 -13.44
N GLU A 271 -6.38 11.32 -14.45
CA GLU A 271 -5.73 12.63 -14.34
C GLU A 271 -6.82 13.67 -14.01
N LEU A 272 -6.65 14.37 -12.92
CA LEU A 272 -7.58 15.39 -12.47
C LEU A 272 -7.39 16.69 -13.26
N SER A 273 -8.48 17.40 -13.50
CA SER A 273 -8.38 18.80 -13.94
C SER A 273 -7.74 19.67 -12.86
N THR A 274 -7.16 20.80 -13.26
CA THR A 274 -6.56 21.76 -12.30
C THR A 274 -7.55 22.18 -11.21
N SER A 275 -8.83 22.35 -11.55
CA SER A 275 -9.86 22.71 -10.57
C SER A 275 -10.15 21.55 -9.59
N ALA A 276 -10.27 20.32 -10.08
CA ALA A 276 -10.52 19.16 -9.24
C ALA A 276 -9.32 18.87 -8.30
N LEU A 277 -8.09 19.00 -8.82
CA LEU A 277 -6.90 18.91 -7.98
C LEU A 277 -6.89 20.00 -6.90
N ALA A 278 -7.26 21.23 -7.26
CA ALA A 278 -7.30 22.32 -6.28
C ALA A 278 -8.33 22.08 -5.16
N GLU A 279 -9.48 21.50 -5.47
CA GLU A 279 -10.52 21.14 -4.50
C GLU A 279 -10.04 20.04 -3.54
N LEU A 280 -9.47 18.94 -4.08
CA LEU A 280 -8.97 17.84 -3.27
C LEU A 280 -7.72 18.22 -2.46
N SER A 281 -6.86 19.07 -3.00
CA SER A 281 -5.72 19.63 -2.25
C SER A 281 -6.19 20.55 -1.10
N ALA A 282 -7.29 21.29 -1.29
CA ALA A 282 -7.88 22.08 -0.22
C ALA A 282 -8.49 21.17 0.87
N GLU A 283 -9.02 20.01 0.50
CA GLU A 283 -9.49 18.99 1.45
C GLU A 283 -8.34 18.42 2.28
N ALA A 284 -7.23 18.02 1.64
CA ALA A 284 -6.04 17.56 2.34
C ALA A 284 -5.47 18.61 3.30
N LEU A 285 -5.48 19.90 2.91
CA LEU A 285 -5.09 21.01 3.79
C LEU A 285 -6.01 21.14 4.99
N LYS A 286 -7.33 20.95 4.83
CA LYS A 286 -8.27 21.00 5.96
C LYS A 286 -8.04 19.87 6.94
N LEU A 287 -7.78 18.64 6.44
CA LEU A 287 -7.43 17.50 7.29
C LEU A 287 -6.15 17.78 8.08
N ASP A 288 -5.09 18.27 7.43
CA ASP A 288 -3.84 18.63 8.10
C ASP A 288 -4.03 19.73 9.17
N GLN A 289 -4.88 20.72 8.91
CA GLN A 289 -5.23 21.75 9.89
C GLN A 289 -6.06 21.18 11.05
N HIS A 290 -7.00 20.29 10.78
CA HIS A 290 -7.82 19.66 11.80
C HIS A 290 -6.99 18.72 12.68
N ALA A 291 -5.94 18.11 12.16
CA ALA A 291 -4.97 17.34 12.93
C ALA A 291 -4.34 18.17 14.06
N GLY A 292 -4.02 19.43 13.80
CA GLY A 292 -3.51 20.36 14.82
C GLY A 292 -4.49 20.66 15.95
N GLN A 293 -5.78 20.54 15.69
CA GLN A 293 -6.85 20.79 16.68
C GLN A 293 -7.21 19.51 17.46
N THR A 294 -7.26 18.36 16.78
CA THR A 294 -7.71 17.08 17.34
C THR A 294 -6.58 16.33 18.06
N VAL A 295 -5.34 16.42 17.54
CA VAL A 295 -4.15 15.75 18.09
C VAL A 295 -3.00 16.75 18.26
N PRO A 296 -3.19 17.78 19.09
CA PRO A 296 -2.18 18.87 19.24
C PRO A 296 -0.84 18.38 19.78
N SER A 297 -0.79 17.26 20.51
CA SER A 297 0.45 16.65 20.99
C SER A 297 1.38 16.15 19.88
N VAL A 298 0.86 16.00 18.66
CA VAL A 298 1.63 15.58 17.47
C VAL A 298 1.76 16.75 16.48
N PHE A 299 0.67 17.47 16.20
CA PHE A 299 0.59 18.37 15.05
C PHE A 299 0.71 19.86 15.39
N ALA A 300 0.45 20.31 16.64
CA ALA A 300 0.41 21.74 16.97
C ALA A 300 1.74 22.48 16.73
N ALA A 301 2.87 21.81 16.90
CA ALA A 301 4.20 22.38 16.68
C ALA A 301 4.80 22.02 15.30
N SER A 302 4.06 21.30 14.46
CA SER A 302 4.53 20.91 13.12
C SER A 302 4.48 22.10 12.15
N ASN A 303 5.31 22.05 11.10
CA ASN A 303 5.23 23.03 10.03
C ASN A 303 3.84 22.98 9.35
N PRO A 304 3.30 24.10 8.87
CA PRO A 304 2.06 24.08 8.10
C PRO A 304 2.26 23.33 6.76
N ALA A 305 1.23 22.62 6.33
CA ALA A 305 1.17 22.13 4.97
C ALA A 305 0.87 23.28 4.00
N VAL A 306 1.45 23.23 2.80
CA VAL A 306 1.30 24.27 1.78
C VAL A 306 1.17 23.65 0.39
N ARG A 307 0.41 24.29 -0.50
CA ARG A 307 0.39 23.91 -1.92
C ARG A 307 1.69 24.33 -2.61
N VAL A 308 2.23 23.41 -3.41
CA VAL A 308 3.31 23.72 -4.34
C VAL A 308 2.70 24.42 -5.56
N ARG A 309 3.21 25.58 -5.91
CA ARG A 309 2.77 26.37 -7.08
C ARG A 309 3.51 25.98 -8.34
#